data_14f0fb526b2318ea4b6d2cf600f44c7f
#
_entry.id   14f0fb526b2318ea4b6d2cf600f44c7f
#
_cell.length_a   1.000
_cell.length_b   1.000
_cell.length_c   1.000
_cell.angle_alpha   90.00
_cell.angle_beta   90.00
_cell.angle_gamma   90.00
#
_symmetry.space_group_name_H-M   'P 1'
#
loop_
_entity.id
_entity.type
_entity.pdbx_description
1 polymer ?
#
loop_
_entity_poly.entity_id
_entity_poly.type
_entity_poly.pdbx_seq_one_letter_code
_entity_poly.pdbx_strand_id
1 'polypeptide(L)'
;MENSVEIKEFLGMEVRVVNHDWLVLKDMFSVLGRVKEDGGWNHEKKKLDEFLELIEQKEVCRSLGVLVKQGRTKTTQKVECIKLEIVPVVLTQFKPTAKKSEEALRCWAEFMKFVNKLLVENEAYKFVVSDVDLEKEHRDKLKSYGGNPVVLASMTSYAMGIILTGDKVKITKEDLKSYKDKTTIDLIECRRFFIEEFVRAYRITKRHKEANRIALEYTLEKYGLQERLLEVA
;
A
#
# COMPACT_ATOMS: atom_id res chain seq x y z
N MET A 1 11.54 14.79 -7.90
CA MET A 1 10.93 13.45 -8.08
C MET A 1 9.66 13.64 -8.88
N GLU A 2 9.44 12.82 -9.92
CA GLU A 2 8.19 12.82 -10.65
C GLU A 2 7.12 12.10 -9.82
N ASN A 3 5.92 12.70 -9.74
CA ASN A 3 4.80 12.07 -9.07
C ASN A 3 4.23 10.94 -9.96
N SER A 4 4.04 9.75 -9.40
CA SER A 4 3.36 8.65 -10.09
C SER A 4 1.85 8.92 -10.11
N VAL A 5 1.19 8.61 -11.23
CA VAL A 5 -0.27 8.73 -11.36
C VAL A 5 -0.84 7.39 -11.77
N GLU A 6 -1.74 6.87 -10.96
CA GLU A 6 -2.61 5.76 -11.31
C GLU A 6 -3.98 6.26 -11.76
N ILE A 7 -4.48 5.69 -12.84
CA ILE A 7 -5.84 5.92 -13.29
C ILE A 7 -6.67 4.71 -12.85
N LYS A 8 -7.69 4.97 -12.04
CA LYS A 8 -8.68 3.98 -11.62
C LYS A 8 -10.01 4.30 -12.30
N GLU A 9 -10.73 3.28 -12.71
CA GLU A 9 -12.05 3.44 -13.33
C GLU A 9 -13.15 3.34 -12.25
N PHE A 10 -14.08 4.29 -12.27
CA PHE A 10 -15.28 4.28 -11.45
C PHE A 10 -16.50 4.65 -12.29
N LEU A 11 -17.43 3.72 -12.50
CA LEU A 11 -18.65 3.89 -13.30
C LEU A 11 -18.39 4.52 -14.70
N GLY A 12 -17.32 4.10 -15.37
CA GLY A 12 -16.92 4.62 -16.67
C GLY A 12 -16.20 5.97 -16.64
N MET A 13 -15.91 6.52 -15.46
CA MET A 13 -15.15 7.75 -15.27
C MET A 13 -13.74 7.46 -14.74
N GLU A 14 -12.78 8.21 -15.23
CA GLU A 14 -11.40 8.12 -14.74
C GLU A 14 -11.24 8.89 -13.43
N VAL A 15 -10.64 8.24 -12.45
CA VAL A 15 -10.27 8.81 -11.14
C VAL A 15 -8.78 8.66 -10.97
N ARG A 16 -8.07 9.78 -10.87
CA ARG A 16 -6.61 9.78 -10.73
C ARG A 16 -6.20 9.75 -9.27
N VAL A 17 -5.30 8.82 -8.96
CA VAL A 17 -4.63 8.72 -7.66
C VAL A 17 -3.15 9.01 -7.85
N VAL A 18 -2.61 9.97 -7.12
CA VAL A 18 -1.21 10.43 -7.22
C VAL A 18 -0.42 9.86 -6.06
N ASN A 19 0.71 9.22 -6.35
CA ASN A 19 1.60 8.58 -5.37
C ASN A 19 0.89 7.62 -4.40
N HIS A 20 -0.17 6.95 -4.85
CA HIS A 20 -1.02 6.05 -4.06
C HIS A 20 -1.73 6.68 -2.85
N ASP A 21 -1.46 7.95 -2.53
CA ASP A 21 -1.90 8.61 -1.30
C ASP A 21 -2.82 9.83 -1.54
N TRP A 22 -2.90 10.32 -2.76
CA TRP A 22 -3.57 11.57 -3.10
C TRP A 22 -4.61 11.38 -4.18
N LEU A 23 -5.86 11.73 -3.90
CA LEU A 23 -6.95 11.72 -4.86
C LEU A 23 -7.08 13.09 -5.53
N VAL A 24 -7.22 13.12 -6.87
CA VAL A 24 -7.44 14.38 -7.59
C VAL A 24 -8.84 14.90 -7.29
N LEU A 25 -8.92 16.10 -6.73
CA LEU A 25 -10.18 16.70 -6.26
C LEU A 25 -11.19 16.91 -7.37
N LYS A 26 -10.76 17.37 -8.54
CA LYS A 26 -11.65 17.60 -9.68
C LYS A 26 -12.32 16.29 -10.12
N ASP A 27 -11.58 15.17 -10.11
CA ASP A 27 -12.12 13.87 -10.50
C ASP A 27 -13.17 13.41 -9.46
N MET A 28 -12.88 13.54 -8.18
CA MET A 28 -13.81 13.23 -7.09
C MET A 28 -15.14 14.00 -7.22
N PHE A 29 -15.07 15.30 -7.43
CA PHE A 29 -16.28 16.12 -7.56
C PHE A 29 -17.03 15.89 -8.88
N SER A 30 -16.31 15.55 -9.95
CA SER A 30 -16.93 15.17 -11.24
C SER A 30 -17.74 13.89 -11.12
N VAL A 31 -17.17 12.86 -10.48
CA VAL A 31 -17.87 11.59 -10.17
C VAL A 31 -19.14 11.82 -9.36
N LEU A 32 -19.11 12.73 -8.41
CA LEU A 32 -20.25 13.08 -7.59
C LEU A 32 -21.28 13.99 -8.30
N GLY A 33 -21.05 14.32 -9.58
CA GLY A 33 -21.92 15.21 -10.36
C GLY A 33 -21.97 16.65 -9.86
N ARG A 34 -20.93 17.08 -9.12
CA ARG A 34 -20.87 18.43 -8.51
C ARG A 34 -20.11 19.43 -9.37
N VAL A 35 -19.24 18.98 -10.22
CA VAL A 35 -18.49 19.79 -11.17
C VAL A 35 -18.84 19.35 -12.57
N LYS A 36 -19.27 20.29 -13.41
CA LYS A 36 -19.47 20.11 -14.85
C LYS A 36 -18.19 20.56 -15.57
N GLU A 37 -18.03 20.11 -16.82
CA GLU A 37 -16.86 20.49 -17.63
C GLU A 37 -16.68 22.01 -17.72
N ASP A 38 -17.78 22.78 -17.71
CA ASP A 38 -17.81 24.22 -17.96
C ASP A 38 -17.84 25.08 -16.70
N GLY A 39 -17.82 24.52 -15.47
CA GLY A 39 -17.87 25.35 -14.27
C GLY A 39 -18.25 24.62 -12.97
N GLY A 40 -18.32 25.40 -11.90
CA GLY A 40 -18.70 24.91 -10.57
C GLY A 40 -17.53 24.54 -9.66
N TRP A 41 -16.29 24.39 -10.21
CA TRP A 41 -15.10 24.01 -9.45
C TRP A 41 -14.79 24.97 -8.29
N ASN A 42 -14.75 26.28 -8.54
CA ASN A 42 -14.39 27.26 -7.51
C ASN A 42 -15.40 27.27 -6.33
N HIS A 43 -16.67 27.00 -6.60
CA HIS A 43 -17.69 26.92 -5.55
C HIS A 43 -17.54 25.69 -4.67
N GLU A 44 -17.33 24.53 -5.28
CA GLU A 44 -17.13 23.30 -4.52
C GLU A 44 -15.79 23.31 -3.76
N LYS A 45 -14.76 23.91 -4.36
CA LYS A 45 -13.47 24.13 -3.69
C LYS A 45 -13.62 25.02 -2.46
N LYS A 46 -14.30 26.16 -2.58
CA LYS A 46 -14.53 27.06 -1.44
C LYS A 46 -15.23 26.35 -0.30
N LYS A 47 -16.28 25.57 -0.58
CA LYS A 47 -16.96 24.76 0.44
C LYS A 47 -16.05 23.72 1.10
N LEU A 48 -15.19 23.10 0.31
CA LEU A 48 -14.20 22.16 0.84
C LEU A 48 -13.21 22.87 1.76
N ASP A 49 -12.67 24.00 1.33
CA ASP A 49 -11.69 24.77 2.12
C ASP A 49 -12.31 25.24 3.45
N GLU A 50 -13.55 25.74 3.43
CA GLU A 50 -14.31 26.12 4.63
C GLU A 50 -14.54 24.92 5.56
N PHE A 51 -14.84 23.74 5.01
CA PHE A 51 -15.02 22.52 5.80
C PHE A 51 -13.71 22.04 6.40
N LEU A 52 -12.62 22.02 5.62
CA LEU A 52 -11.29 21.62 6.10
C LEU A 52 -10.74 22.57 7.16
N GLU A 53 -11.09 23.85 7.07
CA GLU A 53 -10.78 24.83 8.11
C GLU A 53 -11.52 24.51 9.41
N LEU A 54 -12.81 24.18 9.32
CA LEU A 54 -13.64 23.82 10.47
C LEU A 54 -13.12 22.59 11.23
N ILE A 55 -12.58 21.59 10.50
CA ILE A 55 -12.02 20.37 11.10
C ILE A 55 -10.51 20.44 11.35
N GLU A 56 -9.91 21.63 11.21
CA GLU A 56 -8.47 21.88 11.43
C GLU A 56 -7.53 21.02 10.57
N GLN A 57 -7.95 20.67 9.34
CA GLN A 57 -7.25 19.75 8.42
C GLN A 57 -6.83 20.45 7.10
N LYS A 58 -6.30 21.68 7.17
CA LYS A 58 -5.92 22.44 5.94
C LYS A 58 -4.77 21.79 5.14
N GLU A 59 -3.89 21.09 5.81
CA GLU A 59 -2.68 20.51 5.18
C GLU A 59 -2.96 19.25 4.33
N VAL A 60 -4.19 18.72 4.39
CA VAL A 60 -4.57 17.52 3.64
C VAL A 60 -4.86 17.77 2.16
N CYS A 61 -4.89 19.05 1.74
CA CYS A 61 -4.97 19.43 0.33
C CYS A 61 -3.66 20.06 -0.13
N ARG A 62 -3.21 19.68 -1.31
CA ARG A 62 -2.04 20.31 -1.97
C ARG A 62 -2.11 20.22 -3.48
N SER A 63 -1.38 21.13 -4.12
CA SER A 63 -1.19 21.11 -5.57
C SER A 63 0.01 20.25 -5.93
N LEU A 64 -0.22 19.20 -6.71
CA LEU A 64 0.80 18.25 -7.18
C LEU A 64 1.02 18.41 -8.67
N GLY A 65 2.28 18.37 -9.10
CA GLY A 65 2.62 18.31 -10.52
C GLY A 65 2.48 16.89 -11.05
N VAL A 66 1.63 16.67 -12.03
CA VAL A 66 1.46 15.38 -12.70
C VAL A 66 1.84 15.49 -14.17
N LEU A 67 2.50 14.46 -14.70
CA LEU A 67 2.82 14.38 -16.11
C LEU A 67 1.56 14.00 -16.90
N VAL A 68 1.14 14.89 -17.80
CA VAL A 68 0.04 14.65 -18.71
C VAL A 68 0.60 14.55 -20.13
N LYS A 69 0.23 13.49 -20.83
CA LYS A 69 0.62 13.28 -22.23
C LYS A 69 -0.37 14.06 -23.12
N GLN A 70 0.09 15.14 -23.74
CA GLN A 70 -0.67 15.88 -24.75
C GLN A 70 -0.04 15.62 -26.12
N GLY A 71 -0.64 14.71 -26.90
CA GLY A 71 -0.11 14.31 -28.20
C GLY A 71 1.28 13.65 -28.06
N ARG A 72 2.31 14.25 -28.70
CA ARG A 72 3.71 13.77 -28.65
C ARG A 72 4.53 14.35 -27.48
N THR A 73 4.02 15.38 -26.80
CA THR A 73 4.72 16.06 -25.71
C THR A 73 4.19 15.62 -24.34
N LYS A 74 5.12 15.53 -23.36
CA LYS A 74 4.78 15.35 -21.95
C LYS A 74 4.88 16.72 -21.29
N THR A 75 3.80 17.20 -20.68
CA THR A 75 3.77 18.45 -19.93
C THR A 75 3.38 18.17 -18.48
N THR A 76 4.00 18.92 -17.55
CA THR A 76 3.63 18.83 -16.14
C THR A 76 2.46 19.77 -15.88
N GLN A 77 1.32 19.19 -15.51
CA GLN A 77 0.14 19.94 -15.10
C GLN A 77 0.00 19.91 -13.59
N LYS A 78 -0.25 21.06 -12.97
CA LYS A 78 -0.58 21.14 -11.54
C LYS A 78 -2.04 20.73 -11.35
N VAL A 79 -2.28 19.74 -10.51
CA VAL A 79 -3.62 19.30 -10.09
C VAL A 79 -3.76 19.43 -8.58
N GLU A 80 -4.94 19.81 -8.15
CA GLU A 80 -5.27 19.87 -6.73
C GLU A 80 -5.71 18.51 -6.26
N CYS A 81 -5.08 18.04 -5.19
CA CYS A 81 -5.27 16.72 -4.62
C CYS A 81 -5.60 16.81 -3.14
N ILE A 82 -6.32 15.81 -2.65
CA ILE A 82 -6.63 15.61 -1.25
C ILE A 82 -6.06 14.27 -0.78
N LYS A 83 -5.58 14.21 0.45
CA LYS A 83 -5.14 12.95 1.05
C LYS A 83 -6.27 11.93 1.09
N LEU A 84 -5.98 10.72 0.63
CA LEU A 84 -6.95 9.65 0.51
C LEU A 84 -7.61 9.32 1.86
N GLU A 85 -6.86 9.37 2.96
CA GLU A 85 -7.33 9.06 4.31
C GLU A 85 -8.44 9.99 4.81
N ILE A 86 -8.50 11.26 4.35
CA ILE A 86 -9.52 12.22 4.78
C ILE A 86 -10.75 12.23 3.86
N VAL A 87 -10.66 11.61 2.68
CA VAL A 87 -11.76 11.61 1.69
C VAL A 87 -13.08 11.07 2.27
N PRO A 88 -13.12 9.98 3.06
CA PRO A 88 -14.39 9.53 3.67
C PRO A 88 -15.06 10.61 4.54
N VAL A 89 -14.27 11.35 5.32
CA VAL A 89 -14.78 12.44 6.17
C VAL A 89 -15.35 13.57 5.30
N VAL A 90 -14.62 13.96 4.26
CA VAL A 90 -15.09 14.98 3.29
C VAL A 90 -16.37 14.54 2.59
N LEU A 91 -16.45 13.26 2.18
CA LEU A 91 -17.64 12.74 1.51
C LEU A 91 -18.89 12.80 2.39
N THR A 92 -18.78 12.74 3.72
CA THR A 92 -19.94 12.92 4.61
C THR A 92 -20.55 14.31 4.48
N GLN A 93 -19.70 15.35 4.34
CA GLN A 93 -20.15 16.74 4.14
C GLN A 93 -20.80 16.94 2.77
N PHE A 94 -20.35 16.20 1.77
CA PHE A 94 -20.87 16.32 0.40
C PHE A 94 -21.96 15.29 0.06
N LYS A 95 -22.52 14.61 1.08
CA LYS A 95 -23.61 13.66 0.90
C LYS A 95 -24.81 14.35 0.23
N PRO A 96 -25.40 13.78 -0.81
CA PRO A 96 -26.64 14.29 -1.39
C PRO A 96 -27.76 14.33 -0.36
N THR A 97 -28.52 15.43 -0.33
CA THR A 97 -29.73 15.53 0.54
C THR A 97 -30.84 14.64 0.01
N ALA A 98 -31.74 14.20 0.88
CA ALA A 98 -32.89 13.34 0.53
C ALA A 98 -33.79 13.89 -0.59
N LYS A 99 -33.71 15.19 -0.90
CA LYS A 99 -34.41 15.84 -2.01
C LYS A 99 -33.73 15.63 -3.38
N LYS A 100 -32.49 15.12 -3.43
CA LYS A 100 -31.83 14.78 -4.68
C LYS A 100 -32.19 13.36 -5.11
N SER A 101 -32.01 13.06 -6.40
CA SER A 101 -32.37 11.77 -6.99
C SER A 101 -31.75 10.60 -6.22
N GLU A 102 -32.44 9.49 -6.15
CA GLU A 102 -31.96 8.21 -5.61
C GLU A 102 -30.65 7.78 -6.28
N GLU A 103 -30.51 8.08 -7.57
CA GLU A 103 -29.30 7.85 -8.35
C GLU A 103 -28.06 8.59 -7.78
N ALA A 104 -28.21 9.85 -7.37
CA ALA A 104 -27.13 10.62 -6.76
C ALA A 104 -26.68 10.02 -5.41
N LEU A 105 -27.63 9.53 -4.61
CA LEU A 105 -27.33 8.85 -3.35
C LEU A 105 -26.62 7.51 -3.59
N ARG A 106 -27.08 6.75 -4.59
CA ARG A 106 -26.45 5.49 -4.98
C ARG A 106 -25.02 5.71 -5.47
N CYS A 107 -24.80 6.67 -6.37
CA CYS A 107 -23.47 7.03 -6.85
C CYS A 107 -22.54 7.42 -5.69
N TRP A 108 -23.02 8.24 -4.75
CA TRP A 108 -22.25 8.63 -3.57
C TRP A 108 -21.89 7.41 -2.71
N ALA A 109 -22.82 6.50 -2.46
CA ALA A 109 -22.58 5.30 -1.65
C ALA A 109 -21.57 4.35 -2.32
N GLU A 110 -21.67 4.16 -3.63
CA GLU A 110 -20.71 3.35 -4.39
C GLU A 110 -19.34 4.02 -4.42
N PHE A 111 -19.26 5.35 -4.51
CA PHE A 111 -18.00 6.06 -4.46
C PHE A 111 -17.33 5.94 -3.07
N MET A 112 -18.09 5.94 -1.98
CA MET A 112 -17.55 5.65 -0.64
C MET A 112 -16.93 4.26 -0.57
N LYS A 113 -17.58 3.23 -1.13
CA LYS A 113 -17.00 1.87 -1.19
C LYS A 113 -15.71 1.83 -2.01
N PHE A 114 -15.70 2.53 -3.15
CA PHE A 114 -14.53 2.64 -3.99
C PHE A 114 -13.35 3.31 -3.26
N VAL A 115 -13.59 4.41 -2.54
CA VAL A 115 -12.56 5.08 -1.73
C VAL A 115 -12.03 4.18 -0.62
N ASN A 116 -12.92 3.46 0.09
CA ASN A 116 -12.49 2.52 1.12
C ASN A 116 -11.59 1.40 0.55
N LYS A 117 -11.90 0.91 -0.67
CA LYS A 117 -11.04 -0.06 -1.36
C LYS A 117 -9.67 0.54 -1.65
N LEU A 118 -9.61 1.79 -2.15
CA LEU A 118 -8.34 2.49 -2.39
C LEU A 118 -7.52 2.68 -1.11
N LEU A 119 -8.17 2.94 0.03
CA LEU A 119 -7.49 3.05 1.33
C LEU A 119 -6.82 1.73 1.73
N VAL A 120 -7.52 0.61 1.60
CA VAL A 120 -6.95 -0.71 1.89
C VAL A 120 -5.77 -1.01 0.96
N GLU A 121 -5.91 -0.72 -0.35
CA GLU A 121 -4.81 -0.87 -1.33
C GLU A 121 -3.61 0.01 -0.96
N ASN A 122 -3.84 1.24 -0.51
CA ASN A 122 -2.79 2.17 -0.09
C ASN A 122 -2.07 1.72 1.18
N GLU A 123 -2.80 1.24 2.19
CA GLU A 123 -2.20 0.68 3.41
C GLU A 123 -1.30 -0.51 3.08
N ALA A 124 -1.77 -1.42 2.24
CA ALA A 124 -0.97 -2.55 1.78
C ALA A 124 0.28 -2.09 1.02
N TYR A 125 0.16 -1.07 0.16
CA TYR A 125 1.30 -0.47 -0.54
C TYR A 125 2.32 0.15 0.42
N LYS A 126 1.87 0.98 1.37
CA LYS A 126 2.74 1.59 2.40
C LYS A 126 3.48 0.53 3.20
N PHE A 127 2.79 -0.55 3.53
CA PHE A 127 3.39 -1.67 4.24
C PHE A 127 4.49 -2.36 3.41
N VAL A 128 4.24 -2.62 2.13
CA VAL A 128 5.23 -3.22 1.21
C VAL A 128 6.45 -2.33 1.04
N VAL A 129 6.26 -1.00 0.89
CA VAL A 129 7.38 -0.05 0.78
C VAL A 129 8.22 -0.05 2.05
N SER A 130 7.57 0.03 3.21
CA SER A 130 8.25 -0.05 4.51
C SER A 130 9.03 -1.36 4.68
N ASP A 131 8.53 -2.48 4.14
CA ASP A 131 9.22 -3.76 4.17
C ASP A 131 10.51 -3.75 3.33
N VAL A 132 10.50 -3.10 2.16
CA VAL A 132 11.70 -2.98 1.32
C VAL A 132 12.81 -2.23 2.03
N ASP A 133 12.50 -1.13 2.71
CA ASP A 133 13.48 -0.34 3.45
C ASP A 133 14.05 -1.12 4.65
N LEU A 134 13.22 -1.80 5.41
CA LEU A 134 13.65 -2.67 6.51
C LEU A 134 14.51 -3.84 6.03
N GLU A 135 14.16 -4.46 4.91
CA GLU A 135 14.96 -5.54 4.35
C GLU A 135 16.35 -5.04 3.94
N LYS A 136 16.44 -3.82 3.39
CA LYS A 136 17.72 -3.18 3.08
C LYS A 136 18.56 -2.96 4.34
N GLU A 137 17.95 -2.43 5.40
CA GLU A 137 18.62 -2.22 6.70
C GLU A 137 19.16 -3.55 7.26
N HIS A 138 18.38 -4.62 7.23
CA HIS A 138 18.81 -5.93 7.72
C HIS A 138 19.96 -6.52 6.87
N ARG A 139 19.94 -6.33 5.55
CA ARG A 139 21.03 -6.72 4.66
C ARG A 139 22.33 -5.97 4.98
N ASP A 140 22.24 -4.67 5.27
CA ASP A 140 23.40 -3.84 5.60
C ASP A 140 23.94 -4.21 7.01
N LYS A 141 23.08 -4.48 7.98
CA LYS A 141 23.47 -5.04 9.28
C LYS A 141 24.18 -6.41 9.13
N LEU A 142 23.65 -7.31 8.28
CA LEU A 142 24.28 -8.59 8.03
C LEU A 142 25.69 -8.43 7.44
N LYS A 143 25.85 -7.53 6.45
CA LYS A 143 27.17 -7.20 5.87
C LYS A 143 28.15 -6.69 6.93
N SER A 144 27.69 -5.81 7.82
CA SER A 144 28.54 -5.28 8.91
C SER A 144 29.04 -6.38 9.87
N TYR A 145 28.31 -7.48 9.96
CA TYR A 145 28.73 -8.67 10.73
C TYR A 145 29.57 -9.67 9.92
N GLY A 146 29.88 -9.38 8.66
CA GLY A 146 30.64 -10.24 7.74
C GLY A 146 29.80 -11.29 7.02
N GLY A 147 28.47 -11.17 7.07
CA GLY A 147 27.55 -12.09 6.41
C GLY A 147 27.31 -11.75 4.93
N ASN A 148 26.82 -12.75 4.17
CA ASN A 148 26.50 -12.59 2.76
C ASN A 148 24.99 -12.39 2.53
N PRO A 149 24.54 -11.22 2.03
CA PRO A 149 23.14 -10.94 1.77
C PRO A 149 22.49 -11.84 0.70
N VAL A 150 23.27 -12.36 -0.24
CA VAL A 150 22.75 -13.30 -1.26
C VAL A 150 22.35 -14.62 -0.60
N VAL A 151 23.14 -15.08 0.37
CA VAL A 151 22.82 -16.28 1.15
C VAL A 151 21.57 -16.05 1.99
N LEU A 152 21.44 -14.88 2.64
CA LEU A 152 20.21 -14.50 3.35
C LEU A 152 18.98 -14.57 2.43
N ALA A 153 19.05 -13.95 1.24
CA ALA A 153 17.92 -13.94 0.31
C ALA A 153 17.51 -15.36 -0.12
N SER A 154 18.48 -16.22 -0.39
CA SER A 154 18.22 -17.63 -0.74
C SER A 154 17.59 -18.40 0.42
N MET A 155 18.13 -18.26 1.62
CA MET A 155 17.63 -18.94 2.82
C MET A 155 16.23 -18.45 3.18
N THR A 156 15.94 -17.15 3.06
CA THR A 156 14.61 -16.60 3.26
C THR A 156 13.58 -17.20 2.29
N SER A 157 13.95 -17.37 1.00
CA SER A 157 13.04 -17.97 0.00
C SER A 157 12.69 -19.43 0.35
N TYR A 158 13.64 -20.22 0.83
CA TYR A 158 13.39 -21.60 1.27
C TYR A 158 12.63 -21.66 2.60
N ALA A 159 12.95 -20.76 3.54
CA ALA A 159 12.24 -20.68 4.80
C ALA A 159 10.74 -20.36 4.57
N MET A 160 10.44 -19.41 3.66
CA MET A 160 9.05 -19.12 3.29
C MET A 160 8.36 -20.32 2.64
N GLY A 161 9.06 -21.13 1.87
CA GLY A 161 8.54 -22.40 1.35
C GLY A 161 8.09 -23.32 2.49
N ILE A 162 8.97 -23.60 3.44
CA ILE A 162 8.66 -24.44 4.61
C ILE A 162 7.47 -23.85 5.41
N ILE A 163 7.48 -22.54 5.66
CA ILE A 163 6.43 -21.85 6.42
C ILE A 163 5.07 -21.95 5.73
N LEU A 164 5.01 -21.85 4.40
CA LEU A 164 3.75 -21.80 3.66
C LEU A 164 3.23 -23.18 3.23
N THR A 165 4.11 -24.07 2.83
CA THR A 165 3.71 -25.37 2.25
C THR A 165 4.09 -26.58 3.09
N GLY A 166 4.97 -26.43 4.08
CA GLY A 166 5.61 -27.56 4.78
C GLY A 166 6.83 -28.10 4.03
N ASP A 167 7.03 -27.76 2.76
CA ASP A 167 8.08 -28.32 1.91
C ASP A 167 9.25 -27.35 1.72
N LYS A 168 10.45 -27.92 1.50
CA LYS A 168 11.67 -27.14 1.21
C LYS A 168 11.70 -26.67 -0.25
N VAL A 169 10.69 -25.89 -0.64
CA VAL A 169 10.59 -25.28 -1.97
C VAL A 169 11.01 -23.80 -1.92
N LYS A 170 11.51 -23.29 -3.03
CA LYS A 170 11.90 -21.90 -3.12
C LYS A 170 10.69 -21.04 -3.50
N ILE A 171 10.31 -20.10 -2.63
CA ILE A 171 9.22 -19.15 -2.87
C ILE A 171 9.79 -17.75 -3.03
N THR A 172 9.48 -17.09 -4.13
CA THR A 172 9.91 -15.72 -4.44
C THR A 172 8.90 -14.68 -3.87
N LYS A 173 9.27 -13.40 -3.90
CA LYS A 173 8.34 -12.32 -3.52
C LYS A 173 7.10 -12.25 -4.44
N GLU A 174 7.28 -12.59 -5.71
CA GLU A 174 6.20 -12.66 -6.69
C GLU A 174 5.23 -13.78 -6.36
N ASP A 175 5.76 -14.94 -5.97
CA ASP A 175 4.95 -16.09 -5.58
C ASP A 175 4.11 -15.81 -4.35
N LEU A 176 4.62 -15.02 -3.38
CA LEU A 176 3.85 -14.63 -2.19
C LEU A 176 2.54 -13.90 -2.52
N LYS A 177 2.50 -13.15 -3.62
CA LYS A 177 1.29 -12.45 -4.07
C LYS A 177 0.18 -13.37 -4.55
N SER A 178 0.51 -14.62 -4.91
CA SER A 178 -0.45 -15.60 -5.40
C SER A 178 -1.14 -16.41 -4.29
N TYR A 179 -0.66 -16.34 -3.05
CA TYR A 179 -1.26 -17.02 -1.91
C TYR A 179 -2.49 -16.28 -1.43
N LYS A 180 -3.67 -16.70 -1.94
CA LYS A 180 -4.97 -16.05 -1.69
C LYS A 180 -5.54 -16.27 -0.29
N ASP A 181 -5.11 -17.34 0.40
CA ASP A 181 -5.66 -17.77 1.69
C ASP A 181 -5.05 -17.03 2.89
N LYS A 182 -4.03 -16.21 2.66
CA LYS A 182 -3.39 -15.38 3.70
C LYS A 182 -3.31 -13.94 3.22
N THR A 183 -3.46 -13.00 4.14
CA THR A 183 -3.28 -11.59 3.79
C THR A 183 -1.83 -11.35 3.38
N THR A 184 -1.59 -10.47 2.41
CA THR A 184 -0.24 -10.09 1.99
C THR A 184 0.57 -9.53 3.17
N ILE A 185 -0.11 -8.89 4.12
CA ILE A 185 0.46 -8.34 5.35
C ILE A 185 1.04 -9.46 6.22
N ASP A 186 0.26 -10.52 6.50
CA ASP A 186 0.71 -11.63 7.34
C ASP A 186 1.95 -12.33 6.76
N LEU A 187 1.97 -12.51 5.44
CA LEU A 187 3.11 -13.14 4.75
C LEU A 187 4.37 -12.27 4.79
N ILE A 188 4.21 -10.95 4.64
CA ILE A 188 5.31 -10.00 4.73
C ILE A 188 5.82 -9.93 6.17
N GLU A 189 4.95 -9.90 7.18
CA GLU A 189 5.36 -9.90 8.59
C GLU A 189 6.14 -11.17 8.98
N CYS A 190 5.66 -12.32 8.54
CA CYS A 190 6.34 -13.59 8.77
C CYS A 190 7.74 -13.60 8.15
N ARG A 191 7.86 -13.11 6.91
CA ARG A 191 9.13 -12.98 6.21
C ARG A 191 10.08 -12.00 6.90
N ARG A 192 9.57 -10.85 7.37
CA ARG A 192 10.34 -9.85 8.13
C ARG A 192 10.89 -10.44 9.42
N PHE A 193 10.05 -11.12 10.17
CA PHE A 193 10.45 -11.75 11.42
C PHE A 193 11.57 -12.78 11.21
N PHE A 194 11.45 -13.63 10.17
CA PHE A 194 12.50 -14.57 9.83
C PHE A 194 13.83 -13.85 9.52
N ILE A 195 13.80 -12.79 8.70
CA ILE A 195 15.01 -12.03 8.33
C ILE A 195 15.67 -11.40 9.57
N GLU A 196 14.88 -10.81 10.47
CA GLU A 196 15.36 -10.22 11.71
C GLU A 196 16.05 -11.26 12.60
N GLU A 197 15.40 -12.39 12.84
CA GLU A 197 15.95 -13.48 13.67
C GLU A 197 17.20 -14.10 13.01
N PHE A 198 17.24 -14.21 11.67
CA PHE A 198 18.43 -14.67 10.98
C PHE A 198 19.62 -13.74 11.24
N VAL A 199 19.45 -12.44 11.08
CA VAL A 199 20.52 -11.45 11.29
C VAL A 199 20.99 -11.47 12.76
N ARG A 200 20.03 -11.59 13.71
CA ARG A 200 20.33 -11.72 15.14
C ARG A 200 21.13 -12.96 15.44
N ALA A 201 20.71 -14.12 14.95
CA ALA A 201 21.41 -15.39 15.12
C ALA A 201 22.79 -15.40 14.44
N TYR A 202 22.89 -14.82 13.23
CA TYR A 202 24.17 -14.71 12.53
C TYR A 202 25.19 -13.85 13.26
N ARG A 203 24.75 -12.77 13.91
CA ARG A 203 25.64 -11.94 14.75
C ARG A 203 26.37 -12.77 15.81
N ILE A 204 25.70 -13.81 16.36
CA ILE A 204 26.23 -14.67 17.42
C ILE A 204 27.04 -15.85 16.82
N THR A 205 26.42 -16.57 15.90
CA THR A 205 26.95 -17.85 15.40
C THR A 205 28.05 -17.70 14.34
N LYS A 206 28.00 -16.59 13.57
CA LYS A 206 28.84 -16.34 12.39
C LYS A 206 28.72 -17.43 11.32
N ARG A 207 27.69 -18.26 11.36
CA ARG A 207 27.45 -19.38 10.44
C ARG A 207 26.04 -19.28 9.84
N HIS A 208 25.94 -19.15 8.52
CA HIS A 208 24.64 -18.99 7.83
C HIS A 208 23.69 -20.16 8.08
N LYS A 209 24.18 -21.41 8.05
CA LYS A 209 23.34 -22.61 8.28
C LYS A 209 22.75 -22.62 9.68
N GLU A 210 23.53 -22.28 10.69
CA GLU A 210 23.09 -22.24 12.08
C GLU A 210 22.11 -21.08 12.32
N ALA A 211 22.41 -19.91 11.75
CA ALA A 211 21.51 -18.76 11.82
C ALA A 211 20.16 -19.06 11.14
N ASN A 212 20.18 -19.75 9.99
CA ASN A 212 18.95 -20.17 9.31
C ASN A 212 18.11 -21.13 10.17
N ARG A 213 18.74 -22.14 10.78
CA ARG A 213 18.07 -23.09 11.65
C ARG A 213 17.37 -22.38 12.82
N ILE A 214 18.11 -21.53 13.52
CA ILE A 214 17.58 -20.76 14.66
C ILE A 214 16.43 -19.86 14.23
N ALA A 215 16.60 -19.10 13.15
CA ALA A 215 15.57 -18.18 12.66
C ALA A 215 14.29 -18.92 12.24
N LEU A 216 14.43 -20.08 11.58
CA LEU A 216 13.31 -20.89 11.16
C LEU A 216 12.55 -21.45 12.37
N GLU A 217 13.25 -22.01 13.36
CA GLU A 217 12.66 -22.53 14.60
C GLU A 217 11.84 -21.44 15.31
N TYR A 218 12.42 -20.26 15.56
CA TYR A 218 11.70 -19.15 16.19
C TYR A 218 10.50 -18.63 15.37
N THR A 219 10.64 -18.61 14.04
CA THR A 219 9.54 -18.18 13.19
C THR A 219 8.39 -19.17 13.24
N LEU A 220 8.67 -20.47 13.13
CA LEU A 220 7.65 -21.51 13.20
C LEU A 220 6.98 -21.55 14.58
N GLU A 221 7.74 -21.35 15.66
CA GLU A 221 7.21 -21.26 17.01
C GLU A 221 6.26 -20.06 17.16
N LYS A 222 6.68 -18.87 16.74
CA LYS A 222 5.86 -17.64 16.81
C LYS A 222 4.52 -17.77 16.10
N TYR A 223 4.49 -18.47 14.96
CA TYR A 223 3.28 -18.62 14.14
C TYR A 223 2.54 -19.95 14.38
N GLY A 224 2.95 -20.75 15.39
CA GLY A 224 2.27 -22.00 15.75
C GLY A 224 2.39 -23.10 14.68
N LEU A 225 3.52 -23.16 13.97
CA LEU A 225 3.76 -24.06 12.84
C LEU A 225 4.90 -25.08 13.11
N GLN A 226 5.17 -25.39 14.36
CA GLN A 226 6.30 -26.25 14.75
C GLN A 226 6.24 -27.66 14.14
N GLU A 227 5.04 -28.17 13.85
CA GLU A 227 4.82 -29.48 13.19
C GLU A 227 5.57 -29.57 11.86
N ARG A 228 5.74 -28.45 11.16
CA ARG A 228 6.42 -28.39 9.86
C ARG A 228 7.94 -28.59 9.92
N LEU A 229 8.54 -28.49 11.12
CA LEU A 229 9.97 -28.83 11.33
C LEU A 229 10.21 -30.33 11.27
N LEU A 230 9.23 -31.15 11.69
CA LEU A 230 9.34 -32.60 11.71
C LEU A 230 9.29 -33.23 10.31
N GLU A 231 8.70 -32.51 9.35
CA GLU A 231 8.57 -32.96 7.95
C GLU A 231 9.82 -32.67 7.10
N VAL A 232 10.72 -31.80 7.58
CA VAL A 232 11.88 -31.29 6.82
C VAL A 232 13.22 -31.78 7.38
N ALA A 233 13.23 -32.43 8.55
CA ALA A 233 14.41 -33.01 9.19
C ALA A 233 14.71 -34.39 8.61
#